data_18d6ab8edcc48babc8e08ad46c8c7719
#
_entry.id   18d6ab8edcc48babc8e08ad46c8c7719
#
_cell.length_a   1.000
_cell.length_b   1.000
_cell.length_c   1.000
_cell.angle_alpha   90.00
_cell.angle_beta   90.00
_cell.angle_gamma   90.00
#
_symmetry.space_group_name_H-M   'P 1'
#
loop_
_entity.id
_entity.type
_entity.pdbx_description
1 polymer ?
#
loop_
_entity_poly.entity_id
_entity_poly.type
_entity_poly.pdbx_seq_one_letter_code
_entity_poly.pdbx_strand_id
1 'polypeptide(L)'
;MGTFKIEGGHQLSGEITPQGAKNEALQILCAVLLTDEKVTISNIPDIVDVNKLIALLEDLGVKIQKKGKGSYTFKADDINLDYLQSDQFKQDGRGLRGSIMLVGPLLARFGKGYIPKPGGDKIGRRRLDTHFEGFIKLGAKFRYNREEYFYGVEADKLKGTYMLLDEASVTGTANIVMAAVLAEGQTTIYNAACEPYLQQLCKMLNRMGAKISGVGSNLLVIDGVDKLGGTDHRMLPDMIEIGSWIGLAAMTKSELTIKDVSWDDLGQIPTVFGKLGITLERKGDDIYIPSHTDGYEIQNYIDGSILTIADAPWPGLTPDLLSIILVVATQSRGEVLIHQKMFESRLFFVDKLLDMGAKVILCDPHRATVIGHDFQSTLKATTMTSPDIRAGVSLLIAALSAKGTSTIHNIEQIDRGYENIDERLRAIGAKITRV
;
A
#
# COMPACT_ATOMS: atom_id res chain seq x y z
N MET A 1 18.80 12.49 9.10
CA MET A 1 18.04 11.25 9.32
C MET A 1 17.29 11.39 10.63
N GLY A 2 15.97 11.45 10.55
CA GLY A 2 15.12 11.54 11.73
C GLY A 2 15.14 10.25 12.55
N THR A 3 14.84 10.38 13.82
CA THR A 3 14.89 9.29 14.79
C THR A 3 13.67 9.33 15.70
N PHE A 4 13.08 8.18 15.98
CA PHE A 4 12.10 8.03 17.07
C PHE A 4 12.80 7.51 18.33
N LYS A 5 12.47 8.15 19.47
CA LYS A 5 12.69 7.59 20.81
C LYS A 5 11.35 7.18 21.37
N ILE A 6 11.22 5.91 21.79
CA ILE A 6 9.96 5.30 22.18
C ILE A 6 10.13 4.68 23.56
N GLU A 7 9.42 5.17 24.56
CA GLU A 7 9.26 4.50 25.86
C GLU A 7 8.09 3.53 25.75
N GLY A 8 8.39 2.25 25.69
CA GLY A 8 7.39 1.20 25.48
C GLY A 8 6.79 0.65 26.78
N GLY A 9 5.88 -0.31 26.65
CA GLY A 9 5.21 -0.98 27.79
C GLY A 9 4.03 -0.19 28.37
N HIS A 10 3.53 0.83 27.66
CA HIS A 10 2.34 1.59 28.07
C HIS A 10 1.10 1.10 27.32
N GLN A 11 -0.02 0.97 28.06
CA GLN A 11 -1.31 0.78 27.44
C GLN A 11 -1.77 2.09 26.79
N LEU A 12 -2.37 1.95 25.62
CA LEU A 12 -2.95 3.05 24.86
C LEU A 12 -4.47 2.98 24.97
N SER A 13 -5.15 4.09 24.70
CA SER A 13 -6.61 4.13 24.74
C SER A 13 -7.16 5.27 23.88
N GLY A 14 -8.40 5.11 23.42
CA GLY A 14 -9.09 6.14 22.65
C GLY A 14 -9.48 5.70 21.26
N GLU A 15 -9.65 6.69 20.40
CA GLU A 15 -10.10 6.51 19.01
C GLU A 15 -9.01 6.95 18.03
N ILE A 16 -8.90 6.24 16.92
CA ILE A 16 -8.00 6.59 15.84
C ILE A 16 -8.71 6.45 14.50
N THR A 17 -8.59 7.47 13.65
CA THR A 17 -9.15 7.44 12.29
C THR A 17 -8.04 7.12 11.29
N PRO A 18 -8.19 6.10 10.44
CA PRO A 18 -7.21 5.79 9.41
C PRO A 18 -7.06 6.93 8.41
N GLN A 19 -5.86 7.09 7.89
CA GLN A 19 -5.60 7.95 6.74
C GLN A 19 -6.19 7.36 5.45
N GLY A 20 -6.23 8.15 4.37
CA GLY A 20 -6.56 7.63 3.05
C GLY A 20 -5.53 6.63 2.53
N ALA A 21 -5.99 5.68 1.72
CA ALA A 21 -5.18 4.56 1.24
C ALA A 21 -4.05 5.03 0.31
N LYS A 22 -2.79 4.87 0.75
CA LYS A 22 -1.60 5.19 -0.06
C LYS A 22 -1.64 4.56 -1.45
N ASN A 23 -1.95 3.26 -1.50
CA ASN A 23 -1.91 2.49 -2.75
C ASN A 23 -3.03 2.91 -3.71
N GLU A 24 -4.13 3.43 -3.21
CA GLU A 24 -5.18 4.05 -4.02
C GLU A 24 -4.73 5.43 -4.54
N ALA A 25 -4.16 6.27 -3.67
CA ALA A 25 -3.68 7.60 -4.05
C ALA A 25 -2.74 7.55 -5.26
N LEU A 26 -1.77 6.62 -5.27
CA LEU A 26 -0.81 6.49 -6.37
C LEU A 26 -1.46 6.12 -7.72
N GLN A 27 -2.66 5.55 -7.73
CA GLN A 27 -3.43 5.22 -8.94
C GLN A 27 -4.39 6.35 -9.32
N ILE A 28 -5.21 6.76 -8.38
CA ILE A 28 -6.27 7.78 -8.57
C ILE A 28 -5.69 9.13 -9.00
N LEU A 29 -4.57 9.54 -8.40
CA LEU A 29 -3.90 10.81 -8.75
C LEU A 29 -3.36 10.79 -10.18
N CYS A 30 -2.87 9.65 -10.67
CA CYS A 30 -2.43 9.53 -12.07
C CYS A 30 -3.60 9.51 -13.05
N ALA A 31 -4.76 8.97 -12.65
CA ALA A 31 -5.95 8.91 -13.49
C ALA A 31 -6.53 10.30 -13.84
N VAL A 32 -6.18 11.36 -13.10
CA VAL A 32 -6.60 12.74 -13.44
C VAL A 32 -6.08 13.20 -14.80
N LEU A 33 -4.98 12.61 -15.29
CA LEU A 33 -4.40 12.89 -16.60
C LEU A 33 -5.28 12.40 -17.78
N LEU A 34 -6.26 11.52 -17.52
CA LEU A 34 -7.13 10.96 -18.55
C LEU A 34 -8.22 11.93 -19.03
N THR A 35 -8.40 13.08 -18.39
CA THR A 35 -9.40 14.09 -18.74
C THR A 35 -8.83 15.49 -18.65
N ASP A 36 -9.41 16.43 -19.41
CA ASP A 36 -9.16 17.88 -19.30
C ASP A 36 -10.18 18.56 -18.39
N GLU A 37 -11.16 17.81 -17.91
CA GLU A 37 -12.16 18.29 -16.96
C GLU A 37 -11.67 18.21 -15.52
N LYS A 38 -12.42 18.83 -14.64
CA LYS A 38 -12.09 18.94 -13.21
C LYS A 38 -12.37 17.62 -12.48
N VAL A 39 -11.36 17.11 -11.74
CA VAL A 39 -11.49 15.96 -10.85
C VAL A 39 -11.22 16.41 -9.42
N THR A 40 -12.17 16.18 -8.51
CA THR A 40 -12.00 16.47 -7.09
C THR A 40 -11.77 15.19 -6.32
N ILE A 41 -10.68 15.12 -5.56
CA ILE A 41 -10.32 13.94 -4.77
C ILE A 41 -10.22 14.34 -3.30
N SER A 42 -10.84 13.56 -2.42
CA SER A 42 -10.83 13.75 -0.98
C SER A 42 -10.27 12.53 -0.24
N ASN A 43 -9.90 12.71 1.02
CA ASN A 43 -9.22 11.71 1.85
C ASN A 43 -7.82 11.33 1.31
N ILE A 44 -7.13 12.27 0.66
CA ILE A 44 -5.74 12.08 0.22
C ILE A 44 -4.83 12.17 1.45
N PRO A 45 -3.99 11.14 1.73
CA PRO A 45 -3.09 11.18 2.88
C PRO A 45 -1.92 12.15 2.66
N ASP A 46 -1.54 12.85 3.73
CA ASP A 46 -0.37 13.75 3.73
C ASP A 46 0.90 12.97 4.07
N ILE A 47 1.40 12.21 3.10
CA ILE A 47 2.59 11.36 3.20
C ILE A 47 3.60 11.67 2.10
N VAL A 48 4.86 11.39 2.36
CA VAL A 48 5.97 11.78 1.48
C VAL A 48 5.79 11.28 0.04
N ASP A 49 5.41 10.01 -0.16
CA ASP A 49 5.27 9.44 -1.50
C ASP A 49 4.11 10.07 -2.29
N VAL A 50 3.01 10.42 -1.61
CA VAL A 50 1.85 11.08 -2.24
C VAL A 50 2.17 12.53 -2.58
N ASN A 51 2.81 13.25 -1.67
CA ASN A 51 3.22 14.64 -1.91
C ASN A 51 4.21 14.76 -3.08
N LYS A 52 5.15 13.80 -3.20
CA LYS A 52 6.05 13.73 -4.38
C LYS A 52 5.28 13.52 -5.68
N LEU A 53 4.24 12.66 -5.68
CA LEU A 53 3.43 12.44 -6.88
C LEU A 53 2.62 13.70 -7.24
N ILE A 54 2.06 14.40 -6.24
CA ILE A 54 1.36 15.68 -6.47
C ILE A 54 2.29 16.71 -7.09
N ALA A 55 3.52 16.84 -6.59
CA ALA A 55 4.52 17.75 -7.15
C ALA A 55 4.88 17.35 -8.62
N LEU A 56 5.09 16.06 -8.91
CA LEU A 56 5.32 15.59 -10.28
C LEU A 56 4.16 15.93 -11.23
N LEU A 57 2.91 15.84 -10.76
CA LEU A 57 1.74 16.22 -11.55
C LEU A 57 1.68 17.72 -11.80
N GLU A 58 2.04 18.53 -10.79
CA GLU A 58 2.09 20.01 -10.90
C GLU A 58 3.18 20.42 -11.90
N ASP A 59 4.38 19.86 -11.81
CA ASP A 59 5.48 20.11 -12.76
C ASP A 59 5.13 19.67 -14.18
N LEU A 60 4.31 18.63 -14.33
CA LEU A 60 3.80 18.17 -15.62
C LEU A 60 2.73 19.12 -16.20
N GLY A 61 2.24 20.09 -15.42
CA GLY A 61 1.26 21.09 -15.86
C GLY A 61 -0.15 20.88 -15.35
N VAL A 62 -0.39 19.89 -14.46
CA VAL A 62 -1.70 19.72 -13.83
C VAL A 62 -1.96 20.89 -12.87
N LYS A 63 -3.05 21.61 -13.08
CA LYS A 63 -3.49 22.67 -12.18
C LYS A 63 -4.11 22.06 -10.93
N ILE A 64 -3.50 22.32 -9.77
CA ILE A 64 -3.87 21.71 -8.50
C ILE A 64 -4.35 22.79 -7.53
N GLN A 65 -5.54 22.59 -6.94
CA GLN A 65 -6.10 23.51 -5.94
C GLN A 65 -6.47 22.73 -4.68
N LYS A 66 -5.81 23.02 -3.56
CA LYS A 66 -6.17 22.50 -2.24
C LYS A 66 -7.50 23.11 -1.77
N LYS A 67 -8.46 22.27 -1.41
CA LYS A 67 -9.80 22.64 -0.92
C LYS A 67 -9.92 22.57 0.61
N GLY A 68 -9.08 21.72 1.22
CA GLY A 68 -9.08 21.47 2.65
C GLY A 68 -8.06 20.38 2.99
N LYS A 69 -8.07 19.90 4.25
CA LYS A 69 -7.20 18.78 4.64
C LYS A 69 -7.54 17.55 3.79
N GLY A 70 -6.54 17.01 3.11
CA GLY A 70 -6.68 15.81 2.26
C GLY A 70 -7.65 15.97 1.08
N SER A 71 -8.04 17.20 0.70
CA SER A 71 -8.98 17.43 -0.41
C SER A 71 -8.40 18.39 -1.43
N TYR A 72 -8.36 17.96 -2.70
CA TYR A 72 -7.78 18.71 -3.80
C TYR A 72 -8.65 18.59 -5.06
N THR A 73 -8.58 19.64 -5.88
CA THR A 73 -9.13 19.62 -7.24
C THR A 73 -7.98 19.66 -8.23
N PHE A 74 -8.05 18.80 -9.23
CA PHE A 74 -7.07 18.63 -10.30
C PHE A 74 -7.69 18.98 -11.64
N LYS A 75 -6.92 19.63 -12.51
CA LYS A 75 -7.31 19.89 -13.89
C LYS A 75 -6.12 19.73 -14.82
N ALA A 76 -6.16 18.75 -15.72
CA ALA A 76 -5.09 18.41 -16.65
C ALA A 76 -5.41 18.90 -18.07
N ASP A 77 -5.68 20.22 -18.23
CA ASP A 77 -6.06 20.83 -19.49
C ASP A 77 -4.88 21.40 -20.30
N ASP A 78 -3.68 21.51 -19.69
CA ASP A 78 -2.48 22.05 -20.33
C ASP A 78 -1.24 21.29 -19.85
N ILE A 79 -0.95 20.14 -20.48
CA ILE A 79 0.10 19.23 -20.06
C ILE A 79 1.39 19.45 -20.84
N ASN A 80 2.48 19.71 -20.13
CA ASN A 80 3.82 19.88 -20.69
C ASN A 80 4.51 18.52 -20.89
N LEU A 81 4.38 17.95 -22.07
CA LEU A 81 4.99 16.65 -22.40
C LEU A 81 6.51 16.71 -22.54
N ASP A 82 7.12 17.87 -22.79
CA ASP A 82 8.57 18.02 -22.89
C ASP A 82 9.25 17.83 -21.52
N TYR A 83 8.52 18.12 -20.43
CA TYR A 83 8.98 17.85 -19.07
C TYR A 83 9.37 16.37 -18.87
N LEU A 84 8.65 15.41 -19.48
CA LEU A 84 8.91 13.98 -19.36
C LEU A 84 10.32 13.54 -19.81
N GLN A 85 11.02 14.37 -20.59
CA GLN A 85 12.38 14.09 -21.06
C GLN A 85 13.44 14.95 -20.34
N SER A 86 13.01 15.83 -19.43
CA SER A 86 13.92 16.68 -18.66
C SER A 86 14.74 15.90 -17.63
N ASP A 87 15.89 16.45 -17.27
CA ASP A 87 16.72 15.87 -16.20
C ASP A 87 16.03 15.96 -14.83
N GLN A 88 15.21 16.98 -14.62
CA GLN A 88 14.41 17.13 -13.40
C GLN A 88 13.42 15.95 -13.26
N PHE A 89 12.64 15.65 -14.32
CA PHE A 89 11.73 14.50 -14.30
C PHE A 89 12.45 13.18 -14.08
N LYS A 90 13.64 13.00 -14.72
CA LYS A 90 14.46 11.80 -14.53
C LYS A 90 14.89 11.63 -13.06
N GLN A 91 15.21 12.73 -12.37
CA GLN A 91 15.58 12.70 -10.96
C GLN A 91 14.37 12.38 -10.06
N ASP A 92 13.28 13.10 -10.23
CA ASP A 92 12.09 13.01 -9.37
C ASP A 92 11.36 11.68 -9.56
N GLY A 93 11.23 11.22 -10.81
CA GLY A 93 10.64 9.93 -11.15
C GLY A 93 11.41 8.74 -10.58
N ARG A 94 12.75 8.84 -10.46
CA ARG A 94 13.56 7.81 -9.77
C ARG A 94 13.31 7.75 -8.28
N GLY A 95 12.94 8.85 -7.67
CA GLY A 95 12.67 8.96 -6.23
C GLY A 95 11.35 8.33 -5.77
N LEU A 96 10.46 7.93 -6.70
CA LEU A 96 9.12 7.44 -6.41
C LEU A 96 8.77 6.21 -7.25
N ARG A 97 8.47 5.08 -6.60
CA ARG A 97 8.02 3.86 -7.32
C ARG A 97 6.69 4.09 -8.05
N GLY A 98 5.79 4.87 -7.44
CA GLY A 98 4.47 5.19 -8.00
C GLY A 98 4.51 6.00 -9.29
N SER A 99 5.65 6.60 -9.66
CA SER A 99 5.79 7.37 -10.90
C SER A 99 5.49 6.54 -12.16
N ILE A 100 5.66 5.21 -12.13
CA ILE A 100 5.28 4.31 -13.22
C ILE A 100 3.81 4.44 -13.62
N MET A 101 2.94 4.83 -12.69
CA MET A 101 1.50 4.96 -12.92
C MET A 101 1.13 6.13 -13.84
N LEU A 102 2.05 7.05 -14.11
CA LEU A 102 1.87 8.13 -15.08
C LEU A 102 1.82 7.63 -16.53
N VAL A 103 2.46 6.47 -16.80
CA VAL A 103 2.69 5.99 -18.17
C VAL A 103 1.38 5.64 -18.89
N GLY A 104 0.48 4.90 -18.23
CA GLY A 104 -0.80 4.48 -18.82
C GLY A 104 -1.67 5.64 -19.29
N PRO A 105 -2.01 6.60 -18.39
CA PRO A 105 -2.83 7.74 -18.77
C PRO A 105 -2.15 8.69 -19.78
N LEU A 106 -0.83 8.89 -19.70
CA LEU A 106 -0.10 9.69 -20.68
C LEU A 106 -0.10 9.03 -22.07
N LEU A 107 0.12 7.72 -22.12
CA LEU A 107 0.05 6.95 -23.36
C LEU A 107 -1.37 7.00 -23.96
N ALA A 108 -2.40 6.82 -23.13
CA ALA A 108 -3.78 6.80 -23.58
C ALA A 108 -4.24 8.12 -24.19
N ARG A 109 -3.92 9.25 -23.54
CA ARG A 109 -4.44 10.57 -23.94
C ARG A 109 -3.52 11.31 -24.89
N PHE A 110 -2.19 11.12 -24.77
CA PHE A 110 -1.20 11.89 -25.53
C PHE A 110 -0.34 11.04 -26.47
N GLY A 111 -0.58 9.74 -26.52
CA GLY A 111 0.13 8.82 -27.41
C GLY A 111 1.58 8.52 -27.01
N LYS A 112 2.06 9.04 -25.90
CA LYS A 112 3.42 8.82 -25.42
C LYS A 112 3.53 8.87 -23.91
N GLY A 113 4.39 8.02 -23.34
CA GLY A 113 4.73 8.00 -21.94
C GLY A 113 6.19 7.64 -21.74
N TYR A 114 6.87 8.36 -20.87
CA TYR A 114 8.29 8.13 -20.56
C TYR A 114 8.47 8.05 -19.07
N ILE A 115 9.40 7.21 -18.60
CA ILE A 115 9.68 7.05 -17.18
C ILE A 115 11.12 6.59 -16.96
N PRO A 116 11.87 7.20 -16.03
CA PRO A 116 13.12 6.63 -15.56
C PRO A 116 12.84 5.35 -14.77
N LYS A 117 13.85 4.48 -14.61
CA LYS A 117 13.71 3.30 -13.76
C LYS A 117 13.27 3.73 -12.36
N PRO A 118 12.03 3.39 -11.94
CA PRO A 118 11.51 3.86 -10.66
C PRO A 118 12.25 3.23 -9.48
N GLY A 119 12.50 4.00 -8.45
CA GLY A 119 13.06 3.54 -7.18
C GLY A 119 12.05 2.78 -6.32
N GLY A 120 12.16 2.89 -5.01
CA GLY A 120 11.25 2.31 -4.01
C GLY A 120 11.95 1.40 -3.00
N ASP A 121 11.16 0.71 -2.18
CA ASP A 121 11.65 -0.16 -1.13
C ASP A 121 12.49 -1.33 -1.67
N LYS A 122 13.52 -1.71 -0.93
CA LYS A 122 14.40 -2.84 -1.25
C LYS A 122 13.82 -4.14 -0.67
N ILE A 123 12.68 -4.58 -1.22
CA ILE A 123 11.94 -5.77 -0.77
C ILE A 123 12.05 -6.95 -1.73
N GLY A 124 13.06 -6.94 -2.60
CA GLY A 124 13.29 -7.90 -3.65
C GLY A 124 13.12 -7.31 -5.04
N ARG A 125 13.17 -8.17 -6.04
CA ARG A 125 13.09 -7.79 -7.46
C ARG A 125 11.65 -7.40 -7.81
N ARG A 126 11.45 -6.19 -8.32
CA ARG A 126 10.14 -5.65 -8.70
C ARG A 126 10.16 -5.29 -10.18
N ARG A 127 9.71 -6.24 -10.99
CA ARG A 127 9.68 -6.12 -12.45
C ARG A 127 8.62 -5.08 -12.89
N LEU A 128 8.77 -4.59 -14.10
CA LEU A 128 7.84 -3.67 -14.76
C LEU A 128 7.26 -4.31 -16.04
N ASP A 129 7.60 -5.57 -16.29
CA ASP A 129 7.25 -6.28 -17.52
C ASP A 129 5.75 -6.25 -17.77
N THR A 130 4.93 -6.57 -16.77
CA THR A 130 3.46 -6.57 -16.89
C THR A 130 2.89 -5.26 -17.42
N HIS A 131 3.45 -4.11 -17.00
CA HIS A 131 3.03 -2.80 -17.52
C HIS A 131 3.32 -2.67 -19.00
N PHE A 132 4.58 -2.90 -19.40
CA PHE A 132 5.02 -2.67 -20.76
C PHE A 132 4.49 -3.70 -21.74
N GLU A 133 4.39 -4.97 -21.34
CA GLU A 133 3.75 -6.03 -22.15
C GLU A 133 2.27 -5.71 -22.40
N GLY A 134 1.55 -5.21 -21.39
CA GLY A 134 0.18 -4.74 -21.55
C GLY A 134 0.08 -3.61 -22.59
N PHE A 135 0.94 -2.61 -22.52
CA PHE A 135 0.97 -1.52 -23.50
C PHE A 135 1.34 -1.98 -24.91
N ILE A 136 2.30 -2.91 -25.04
CA ILE A 136 2.67 -3.52 -26.33
C ILE A 136 1.48 -4.28 -26.92
N LYS A 137 0.75 -5.04 -26.10
CA LYS A 137 -0.47 -5.75 -26.55
C LYS A 137 -1.58 -4.78 -27.01
N LEU A 138 -1.66 -3.60 -26.41
CA LEU A 138 -2.56 -2.52 -26.87
C LEU A 138 -2.04 -1.80 -28.13
N GLY A 139 -0.88 -2.18 -28.65
CA GLY A 139 -0.31 -1.65 -29.90
C GLY A 139 0.76 -0.58 -29.72
N ALA A 140 1.21 -0.30 -28.52
CA ALA A 140 2.29 0.65 -28.29
C ALA A 140 3.67 0.11 -28.68
N LYS A 141 4.54 1.00 -29.16
CA LYS A 141 5.95 0.73 -29.41
C LYS A 141 6.74 1.00 -28.14
N PHE A 142 7.47 0.00 -27.69
CA PHE A 142 8.31 0.07 -26.49
C PHE A 142 9.77 0.36 -26.85
N ARG A 143 10.41 1.23 -26.05
CA ARG A 143 11.84 1.53 -26.15
C ARG A 143 12.46 1.52 -24.75
N TYR A 144 13.69 1.03 -24.64
CA TYR A 144 14.48 1.08 -23.42
C TYR A 144 15.88 1.61 -23.70
N ASN A 145 16.19 2.77 -23.12
CA ASN A 145 17.53 3.32 -23.13
C ASN A 145 18.32 2.75 -21.94
N ARG A 146 19.32 1.87 -22.24
CA ARG A 146 20.14 1.20 -21.21
C ARG A 146 21.12 2.14 -20.51
N GLU A 147 21.60 3.15 -21.19
CA GLU A 147 22.58 4.10 -20.65
C GLU A 147 21.93 5.01 -19.59
N GLU A 148 20.74 5.49 -19.87
CA GLU A 148 19.98 6.36 -18.98
C GLU A 148 19.04 5.62 -18.03
N TYR A 149 18.86 4.30 -18.21
CA TYR A 149 17.83 3.51 -17.49
C TYR A 149 16.44 4.13 -17.63
N PHE A 150 16.05 4.40 -18.87
CA PHE A 150 14.85 5.13 -19.22
C PHE A 150 13.94 4.31 -20.14
N TYR A 151 12.66 4.26 -19.80
CA TYR A 151 11.65 3.54 -20.56
C TYR A 151 10.77 4.53 -21.32
N GLY A 152 10.42 4.19 -22.56
CA GLY A 152 9.49 4.95 -23.38
C GLY A 152 8.46 4.05 -24.03
N VAL A 153 7.23 4.52 -24.14
CA VAL A 153 6.15 3.90 -24.92
C VAL A 153 5.48 4.96 -25.76
N GLU A 154 5.19 4.62 -27.01
CA GLU A 154 4.53 5.51 -27.98
C GLU A 154 3.49 4.73 -28.79
N ALA A 155 2.37 5.35 -29.09
CA ALA A 155 1.34 4.82 -29.96
C ALA A 155 0.60 5.97 -30.65
N ASP A 156 0.32 5.80 -31.93
CA ASP A 156 -0.58 6.73 -32.65
C ASP A 156 -2.03 6.54 -32.14
N LYS A 157 -2.42 5.30 -31.90
CA LYS A 157 -3.71 4.91 -31.34
C LYS A 157 -3.59 3.55 -30.65
N LEU A 158 -4.14 3.44 -29.44
CA LEU A 158 -4.26 2.17 -28.73
C LEU A 158 -5.47 1.39 -29.26
N LYS A 159 -5.35 0.06 -29.29
CA LYS A 159 -6.40 -0.85 -29.76
C LYS A 159 -6.68 -1.89 -28.68
N GLY A 160 -7.95 -2.07 -28.39
CA GLY A 160 -8.41 -3.11 -27.48
C GLY A 160 -8.03 -4.50 -27.95
N THR A 161 -7.73 -5.37 -26.99
CA THR A 161 -7.28 -6.74 -27.23
C THR A 161 -7.56 -7.62 -26.02
N TYR A 162 -7.52 -8.94 -26.23
CA TYR A 162 -7.48 -9.89 -25.12
C TYR A 162 -6.04 -10.02 -24.59
N MET A 163 -5.88 -10.02 -23.27
CA MET A 163 -4.62 -10.31 -22.63
C MET A 163 -4.80 -11.16 -21.37
N LEU A 164 -3.96 -12.19 -21.24
CA LEU A 164 -3.72 -12.92 -20.01
C LEU A 164 -2.45 -12.35 -19.39
N LEU A 165 -2.54 -11.85 -18.15
CA LEU A 165 -1.37 -11.38 -17.40
C LEU A 165 -0.67 -12.58 -16.78
N ASP A 166 0.65 -12.58 -16.81
CA ASP A 166 1.50 -13.62 -16.19
C ASP A 166 1.50 -13.54 -14.66
N GLU A 167 1.20 -12.37 -14.10
CA GLU A 167 0.98 -12.15 -12.67
C GLU A 167 -0.20 -11.20 -12.42
N ALA A 168 -0.90 -11.37 -11.29
CA ALA A 168 -1.94 -10.46 -10.83
C ALA A 168 -1.30 -9.17 -10.25
N SER A 169 -0.59 -8.43 -11.11
CA SER A 169 0.10 -7.20 -10.72
C SER A 169 -0.88 -6.06 -10.51
N VAL A 170 -0.94 -5.51 -9.29
CA VAL A 170 -1.84 -4.39 -8.96
C VAL A 170 -1.54 -3.17 -9.80
N THR A 171 -0.30 -2.71 -9.79
CA THR A 171 0.10 -1.51 -10.55
C THR A 171 0.11 -1.76 -12.04
N GLY A 172 0.46 -2.98 -12.49
CA GLY A 172 0.37 -3.38 -13.89
C GLY A 172 -1.07 -3.33 -14.39
N THR A 173 -2.00 -3.97 -13.68
CA THR A 173 -3.43 -3.95 -14.02
C THR A 173 -3.98 -2.53 -14.05
N ALA A 174 -3.73 -1.73 -13.01
CA ALA A 174 -4.23 -0.35 -12.95
C ALA A 174 -3.71 0.51 -14.11
N ASN A 175 -2.45 0.37 -14.45
CA ASN A 175 -1.82 1.12 -15.54
C ASN A 175 -2.38 0.70 -16.91
N ILE A 176 -2.60 -0.61 -17.12
CA ILE A 176 -3.25 -1.14 -18.34
C ILE A 176 -4.71 -0.68 -18.43
N VAL A 177 -5.46 -0.71 -17.32
CA VAL A 177 -6.84 -0.18 -17.26
C VAL A 177 -6.88 1.28 -17.70
N MET A 178 -5.99 2.12 -17.13
CA MET A 178 -5.91 3.54 -17.50
C MET A 178 -5.53 3.76 -18.97
N ALA A 179 -4.76 2.85 -19.57
CA ALA A 179 -4.49 2.90 -21.00
C ALA A 179 -5.67 2.42 -21.85
N ALA A 180 -6.35 1.37 -21.42
CA ALA A 180 -7.42 0.70 -22.18
C ALA A 180 -8.73 1.50 -22.25
N VAL A 181 -9.04 2.35 -21.25
CA VAL A 181 -10.30 3.11 -21.24
C VAL A 181 -10.46 4.08 -22.40
N LEU A 182 -9.37 4.50 -23.05
CA LEU A 182 -9.37 5.34 -24.26
C LEU A 182 -8.89 4.59 -25.50
N ALA A 183 -8.68 3.26 -25.42
CA ALA A 183 -8.29 2.45 -26.57
C ALA A 183 -9.49 2.19 -27.49
N GLU A 184 -9.25 2.02 -28.79
CA GLU A 184 -10.29 1.68 -29.75
C GLU A 184 -10.76 0.23 -29.59
N GLY A 185 -12.06 0.02 -29.44
CA GLY A 185 -12.65 -1.32 -29.30
C GLY A 185 -12.64 -1.83 -27.86
N GLN A 186 -12.69 -3.16 -27.69
CA GLN A 186 -12.79 -3.80 -26.39
C GLN A 186 -11.47 -4.41 -25.94
N THR A 187 -11.11 -4.19 -24.68
CA THR A 187 -9.98 -4.84 -24.02
C THR A 187 -10.49 -5.81 -22.96
N THR A 188 -10.00 -7.05 -22.99
CA THR A 188 -10.24 -8.04 -21.94
C THR A 188 -8.93 -8.33 -21.22
N ILE A 189 -8.90 -8.13 -19.91
CA ILE A 189 -7.73 -8.43 -19.06
C ILE A 189 -8.11 -9.62 -18.17
N TYR A 190 -7.44 -10.76 -18.35
CA TYR A 190 -7.59 -11.93 -17.51
C TYR A 190 -6.37 -12.07 -16.60
N ASN A 191 -6.55 -12.61 -15.41
CA ASN A 191 -5.61 -12.58 -14.28
C ASN A 191 -5.30 -11.15 -13.81
N ALA A 192 -6.30 -10.27 -13.91
CA ALA A 192 -6.23 -8.91 -13.37
C ALA A 192 -6.14 -8.95 -11.84
N ALA A 193 -5.42 -8.02 -11.24
CA ALA A 193 -5.51 -7.75 -9.81
C ALA A 193 -6.91 -7.21 -9.48
N CYS A 194 -7.38 -7.43 -8.25
CA CYS A 194 -8.73 -7.01 -7.83
C CYS A 194 -8.80 -6.45 -6.41
N GLU A 195 -7.71 -5.90 -5.91
CA GLU A 195 -7.62 -5.22 -4.63
C GLU A 195 -8.62 -4.05 -4.53
N PRO A 196 -9.12 -3.72 -3.34
CA PRO A 196 -10.11 -2.65 -3.14
C PRO A 196 -9.72 -1.32 -3.79
N TYR A 197 -8.46 -0.90 -3.68
CA TYR A 197 -7.98 0.34 -4.28
C TYR A 197 -7.96 0.32 -5.83
N LEU A 198 -7.76 -0.84 -6.46
CA LEU A 198 -7.94 -1.00 -7.91
C LEU A 198 -9.42 -0.96 -8.30
N GLN A 199 -10.29 -1.57 -7.49
CA GLN A 199 -11.73 -1.48 -7.69
C GLN A 199 -12.20 -0.01 -7.63
N GLN A 200 -11.66 0.79 -6.70
CA GLN A 200 -11.97 2.22 -6.60
C GLN A 200 -11.50 3.00 -7.83
N LEU A 201 -10.34 2.69 -8.38
CA LEU A 201 -9.90 3.25 -9.67
C LEU A 201 -10.92 2.95 -10.77
N CYS A 202 -11.33 1.70 -10.94
CA CYS A 202 -12.34 1.32 -11.94
C CYS A 202 -13.68 2.00 -11.70
N LYS A 203 -14.14 2.08 -10.45
CA LYS A 203 -15.38 2.79 -10.07
C LYS A 203 -15.29 4.28 -10.36
N MET A 204 -14.15 4.93 -10.09
CA MET A 204 -13.92 6.33 -10.43
C MET A 204 -13.94 6.55 -11.94
N LEU A 205 -13.22 5.73 -12.70
CA LEU A 205 -13.19 5.82 -14.16
C LEU A 205 -14.58 5.62 -14.78
N ASN A 206 -15.40 4.69 -14.25
CA ASN A 206 -16.78 4.50 -14.69
C ASN A 206 -17.65 5.75 -14.42
N ARG A 207 -17.47 6.44 -13.28
CA ARG A 207 -18.15 7.73 -13.04
C ARG A 207 -17.66 8.84 -13.99
N MET A 208 -16.42 8.76 -14.47
CA MET A 208 -15.88 9.65 -15.50
C MET A 208 -16.39 9.33 -16.91
N GLY A 209 -17.15 8.24 -17.08
CA GLY A 209 -17.73 7.83 -18.37
C GLY A 209 -17.05 6.63 -19.04
N ALA A 210 -16.09 5.99 -18.39
CA ALA A 210 -15.53 4.71 -18.87
C ALA A 210 -16.57 3.58 -18.80
N LYS A 211 -16.30 2.49 -19.50
CA LYS A 211 -17.17 1.30 -19.54
C LYS A 211 -16.35 0.08 -19.12
N ILE A 212 -16.20 -0.08 -17.80
CA ILE A 212 -15.44 -1.18 -17.20
C ILE A 212 -16.41 -2.10 -16.48
N SER A 213 -16.40 -3.38 -16.81
CA SER A 213 -17.15 -4.45 -16.14
C SER A 213 -16.20 -5.50 -15.53
N GLY A 214 -16.74 -6.38 -14.66
CA GLY A 214 -15.93 -7.36 -13.94
C GLY A 214 -15.16 -6.78 -12.74
N VAL A 215 -15.45 -5.57 -12.31
CA VAL A 215 -14.78 -4.91 -11.19
C VAL A 215 -14.90 -5.76 -9.92
N GLY A 216 -13.77 -6.04 -9.28
CA GLY A 216 -13.69 -6.93 -8.11
C GLY A 216 -13.45 -8.40 -8.46
N SER A 217 -13.28 -8.73 -9.75
CA SER A 217 -12.87 -10.05 -10.21
C SER A 217 -11.53 -10.00 -10.93
N ASN A 218 -10.97 -11.17 -11.22
CA ASN A 218 -9.73 -11.29 -11.98
C ASN A 218 -9.93 -11.20 -13.51
N LEU A 219 -11.16 -10.90 -13.97
CA LEU A 219 -11.51 -10.73 -15.37
C LEU A 219 -12.17 -9.37 -15.56
N LEU A 220 -11.44 -8.43 -16.17
CA LEU A 220 -11.95 -7.10 -16.50
C LEU A 220 -12.24 -7.03 -18.00
N VAL A 221 -13.37 -6.43 -18.35
CA VAL A 221 -13.74 -6.10 -19.72
C VAL A 221 -13.96 -4.59 -19.82
N ILE A 222 -13.27 -3.96 -20.76
CA ILE A 222 -13.22 -2.50 -20.91
C ILE A 222 -13.60 -2.17 -22.36
N ASP A 223 -14.73 -1.50 -22.55
CA ASP A 223 -15.06 -0.89 -23.84
C ASP A 223 -14.48 0.51 -23.88
N GLY A 224 -13.56 0.77 -24.79
CA GLY A 224 -12.91 2.05 -24.91
C GLY A 224 -13.90 3.16 -25.29
N VAL A 225 -13.62 4.38 -24.83
CA VAL A 225 -14.43 5.58 -25.11
C VAL A 225 -13.56 6.69 -25.69
N ASP A 226 -14.15 7.64 -26.39
CA ASP A 226 -13.41 8.73 -27.04
C ASP A 226 -12.84 9.74 -26.04
N LYS A 227 -13.54 9.96 -24.91
CA LYS A 227 -13.11 10.87 -23.84
C LYS A 227 -13.73 10.52 -22.51
N LEU A 228 -13.10 10.99 -21.45
CA LEU A 228 -13.62 10.92 -20.08
C LEU A 228 -13.97 12.31 -19.56
N GLY A 229 -14.97 12.40 -18.69
CA GLY A 229 -15.39 13.61 -18.00
C GLY A 229 -14.73 13.81 -16.65
N GLY A 230 -15.15 14.87 -15.95
CA GLY A 230 -14.77 15.12 -14.56
C GLY A 230 -15.57 14.27 -13.56
N THR A 231 -15.10 14.21 -12.30
CA THR A 231 -15.82 13.52 -11.22
C THR A 231 -15.34 13.97 -9.85
N ASP A 232 -16.11 13.64 -8.83
CA ASP A 232 -15.68 13.67 -7.43
C ASP A 232 -15.39 12.23 -6.96
N HIS A 233 -14.34 12.07 -6.14
CA HIS A 233 -13.95 10.79 -5.57
C HIS A 233 -13.48 10.95 -4.14
N ARG A 234 -13.96 10.11 -3.24
CA ARG A 234 -13.44 9.94 -1.89
C ARG A 234 -12.68 8.62 -1.83
N MET A 235 -11.40 8.69 -1.48
CA MET A 235 -10.56 7.52 -1.34
C MET A 235 -10.93 6.71 -0.10
N LEU A 236 -10.74 5.40 -0.16
CA LEU A 236 -10.90 4.50 0.97
C LEU A 236 -9.92 4.83 2.11
N PRO A 237 -10.27 4.48 3.36
CA PRO A 237 -9.29 4.40 4.42
C PRO A 237 -8.24 3.32 4.11
N ASP A 238 -7.00 3.52 4.59
CA ASP A 238 -5.90 2.58 4.32
C ASP A 238 -6.05 1.31 5.14
N MET A 239 -6.45 0.21 4.50
CA MET A 239 -6.60 -1.11 5.14
C MET A 239 -5.29 -1.62 5.77
N ILE A 240 -4.13 -1.19 5.26
CA ILE A 240 -2.82 -1.57 5.82
C ILE A 240 -2.58 -0.81 7.13
N GLU A 241 -2.94 0.45 7.17
CA GLU A 241 -2.87 1.22 8.41
C GLU A 241 -3.86 0.67 9.46
N ILE A 242 -5.08 0.30 9.05
CA ILE A 242 -6.07 -0.35 9.94
C ILE A 242 -5.49 -1.62 10.55
N GLY A 243 -4.89 -2.51 9.73
CA GLY A 243 -4.20 -3.70 10.23
C GLY A 243 -3.04 -3.39 11.18
N SER A 244 -2.33 -2.27 10.94
CA SER A 244 -1.25 -1.80 11.84
C SER A 244 -1.81 -1.37 13.19
N TRP A 245 -2.95 -0.66 13.24
CA TRP A 245 -3.61 -0.27 14.49
C TRP A 245 -4.19 -1.45 15.25
N ILE A 246 -4.72 -2.47 14.56
CA ILE A 246 -5.13 -3.74 15.19
C ILE A 246 -3.91 -4.40 15.85
N GLY A 247 -2.81 -4.53 15.14
CA GLY A 247 -1.57 -5.07 15.68
C GLY A 247 -1.02 -4.28 16.87
N LEU A 248 -1.08 -2.95 16.81
CA LEU A 248 -0.69 -2.07 17.90
C LEU A 248 -1.51 -2.32 19.15
N ALA A 249 -2.85 -2.35 19.02
CA ALA A 249 -3.75 -2.59 20.15
C ALA A 249 -3.46 -3.93 20.84
N ALA A 250 -3.27 -5.00 20.04
CA ALA A 250 -2.94 -6.32 20.55
C ALA A 250 -1.60 -6.32 21.31
N MET A 251 -0.52 -5.80 20.70
CA MET A 251 0.82 -5.80 21.27
C MET A 251 0.95 -4.97 22.54
N THR A 252 0.23 -3.86 22.63
CA THR A 252 0.25 -2.95 23.80
C THR A 252 -0.84 -3.25 24.81
N LYS A 253 -1.63 -4.33 24.63
CA LYS A 253 -2.77 -4.72 25.48
C LYS A 253 -3.78 -3.58 25.66
N SER A 254 -3.98 -2.81 24.61
CA SER A 254 -4.75 -1.57 24.61
C SER A 254 -6.19 -1.81 24.20
N GLU A 255 -7.08 -0.94 24.69
CA GLU A 255 -8.45 -0.82 24.22
C GLU A 255 -8.52 0.34 23.22
N LEU A 256 -8.81 0.05 21.96
CA LEU A 256 -8.84 1.05 20.89
C LEU A 256 -10.09 0.92 20.03
N THR A 257 -10.59 2.07 19.53
CA THR A 257 -11.59 2.13 18.48
C THR A 257 -10.96 2.70 17.21
N ILE A 258 -11.01 1.94 16.11
CA ILE A 258 -10.60 2.41 14.78
C ILE A 258 -11.86 2.86 14.05
N LYS A 259 -11.92 4.14 13.68
CA LYS A 259 -13.09 4.80 13.06
C LYS A 259 -13.09 4.64 11.54
N ASP A 260 -14.29 4.65 10.94
CA ASP A 260 -14.48 4.75 9.47
C ASP A 260 -13.62 3.75 8.67
N VAL A 261 -13.68 2.46 8.99
CA VAL A 261 -12.74 1.46 8.44
C VAL A 261 -13.12 0.92 7.06
N SER A 262 -14.32 1.23 6.54
CA SER A 262 -14.85 0.58 5.32
C SER A 262 -14.78 -0.94 5.42
N TRP A 263 -15.55 -1.51 6.34
CA TRP A 263 -15.42 -2.91 6.77
C TRP A 263 -15.41 -3.92 5.62
N ASP A 264 -16.23 -3.69 4.60
CA ASP A 264 -16.38 -4.61 3.48
C ASP A 264 -15.13 -4.66 2.56
N ASP A 265 -14.24 -3.65 2.66
CA ASP A 265 -12.98 -3.55 1.93
C ASP A 265 -11.77 -4.12 2.70
N LEU A 266 -11.97 -4.69 3.90
CA LEU A 266 -10.87 -5.25 4.71
C LEU A 266 -10.47 -6.67 4.32
N GLY A 267 -11.31 -7.39 3.57
CA GLY A 267 -11.04 -8.76 3.11
C GLY A 267 -10.71 -9.70 4.27
N GLN A 268 -9.58 -10.39 4.19
CA GLN A 268 -9.16 -11.36 5.20
C GLN A 268 -8.52 -10.76 6.46
N ILE A 269 -8.30 -9.45 6.53
CA ILE A 269 -7.60 -8.82 7.65
C ILE A 269 -8.24 -9.19 9.00
N PRO A 270 -9.57 -9.02 9.22
CA PRO A 270 -10.19 -9.40 10.49
C PRO A 270 -10.07 -10.88 10.80
N THR A 271 -10.22 -11.74 9.79
CA THR A 271 -10.13 -13.19 9.96
C THR A 271 -8.74 -13.64 10.37
N VAL A 272 -7.69 -13.07 9.79
CA VAL A 272 -6.32 -13.44 10.11
C VAL A 272 -5.93 -12.99 11.52
N PHE A 273 -6.31 -11.78 11.93
CA PHE A 273 -6.12 -11.35 13.33
C PHE A 273 -6.94 -12.21 14.30
N GLY A 274 -8.17 -12.60 13.92
CA GLY A 274 -8.98 -13.56 14.70
C GLY A 274 -8.28 -14.92 14.90
N LYS A 275 -7.59 -15.43 13.87
CA LYS A 275 -6.78 -16.66 13.99
C LYS A 275 -5.59 -16.52 14.93
N LEU A 276 -5.06 -15.32 15.12
CA LEU A 276 -4.07 -15.03 16.16
C LEU A 276 -4.68 -14.88 17.55
N GLY A 277 -6.02 -14.97 17.69
CA GLY A 277 -6.74 -14.82 18.95
C GLY A 277 -7.14 -13.38 19.28
N ILE A 278 -7.01 -12.45 18.32
CA ILE A 278 -7.37 -11.05 18.53
C ILE A 278 -8.87 -10.88 18.31
N THR A 279 -9.57 -10.37 19.33
CA THR A 279 -11.00 -10.06 19.26
C THR A 279 -11.20 -8.72 18.56
N LEU A 280 -12.06 -8.72 17.55
CA LEU A 280 -12.48 -7.52 16.81
C LEU A 280 -13.99 -7.44 16.83
N GLU A 281 -14.56 -6.34 17.34
CA GLU A 281 -16.00 -6.09 17.35
C GLU A 281 -16.37 -5.03 16.33
N ARG A 282 -17.24 -5.39 15.39
CA ARG A 282 -17.79 -4.43 14.42
C ARG A 282 -18.83 -3.54 15.11
N LYS A 283 -18.62 -2.23 15.12
CA LYS A 283 -19.56 -1.21 15.64
C LYS A 283 -19.95 -0.24 14.52
N GLY A 284 -20.91 -0.66 13.69
CA GLY A 284 -21.24 0.07 12.46
C GLY A 284 -20.09 -0.04 11.44
N ASP A 285 -19.48 1.09 11.12
CA ASP A 285 -18.30 1.16 10.25
C ASP A 285 -16.97 1.37 11.02
N ASP A 286 -17.00 1.11 12.34
CA ASP A 286 -15.84 1.16 13.23
C ASP A 286 -15.43 -0.26 13.66
N ILE A 287 -14.16 -0.41 14.05
CA ILE A 287 -13.65 -1.60 14.77
C ILE A 287 -13.36 -1.22 16.21
N TYR A 288 -14.00 -1.90 17.14
CA TYR A 288 -13.60 -1.87 18.54
C TYR A 288 -12.73 -3.07 18.87
N ILE A 289 -11.61 -2.82 19.52
CA ILE A 289 -10.63 -3.83 19.95
C ILE A 289 -10.58 -3.78 21.47
N PRO A 290 -11.12 -4.80 22.18
CA PRO A 290 -11.01 -4.87 23.62
C PRO A 290 -9.57 -5.10 24.07
N SER A 291 -9.25 -4.73 25.30
CA SER A 291 -7.93 -5.00 25.86
C SER A 291 -7.68 -6.52 26.00
N HIS A 292 -6.53 -6.98 25.51
CA HIS A 292 -6.10 -8.38 25.61
C HIS A 292 -5.12 -8.56 26.78
N THR A 293 -5.48 -8.08 27.98
CA THR A 293 -4.64 -8.18 29.21
C THR A 293 -4.29 -9.60 29.59
N ASP A 294 -5.21 -10.55 29.35
CA ASP A 294 -5.03 -11.98 29.67
C ASP A 294 -4.31 -12.75 28.56
N GLY A 295 -3.85 -12.02 27.52
CA GLY A 295 -3.19 -12.59 26.35
C GLY A 295 -4.16 -13.00 25.25
N TYR A 296 -3.61 -13.58 24.19
CA TYR A 296 -4.35 -14.13 23.05
C TYR A 296 -3.65 -15.41 22.55
N GLU A 297 -4.43 -16.31 21.97
CA GLU A 297 -3.98 -17.65 21.60
C GLU A 297 -4.19 -17.93 20.12
N ILE A 298 -3.14 -18.42 19.47
CA ILE A 298 -3.17 -18.82 18.06
C ILE A 298 -4.07 -20.03 17.89
N GLN A 299 -5.00 -19.94 16.93
CA GLN A 299 -5.88 -21.05 16.57
C GLN A 299 -5.15 -22.00 15.62
N ASN A 300 -4.96 -23.23 16.03
CA ASN A 300 -4.47 -24.29 15.14
C ASN A 300 -5.49 -24.65 14.04
N TYR A 301 -5.06 -25.39 13.03
CA TYR A 301 -5.99 -25.97 12.06
C TYR A 301 -6.95 -26.96 12.75
N ILE A 302 -8.03 -27.32 12.07
CA ILE A 302 -9.09 -28.21 12.59
C ILE A 302 -8.53 -29.57 13.05
N ASP A 303 -7.47 -30.05 12.42
CA ASP A 303 -6.77 -31.28 12.76
C ASP A 303 -5.70 -31.13 13.87
N GLY A 304 -5.59 -29.92 14.45
CA GLY A 304 -4.60 -29.60 15.47
C GLY A 304 -3.20 -29.28 14.94
N SER A 305 -3.00 -29.28 13.63
CA SER A 305 -1.70 -28.88 13.05
C SER A 305 -1.44 -27.38 13.16
N ILE A 306 -0.15 -27.02 13.14
CA ILE A 306 0.32 -25.64 13.32
C ILE A 306 -0.21 -24.74 12.21
N LEU A 307 -0.78 -23.60 12.60
CA LEU A 307 -1.29 -22.59 11.69
C LEU A 307 -0.18 -22.06 10.75
N THR A 308 -0.50 -21.94 9.47
CA THR A 308 0.31 -21.21 8.50
C THR A 308 -0.44 -19.96 8.05
N ILE A 309 0.17 -18.78 8.19
CA ILE A 309 -0.33 -17.53 7.63
C ILE A 309 0.56 -17.16 6.44
N ALA A 310 -0.03 -17.05 5.26
CA ALA A 310 0.67 -16.73 4.02
C ALA A 310 0.00 -15.55 3.32
N ASP A 311 0.81 -14.72 2.66
CA ASP A 311 0.30 -13.72 1.74
C ASP A 311 -0.14 -14.34 0.41
N ALA A 312 -1.07 -13.68 -0.25
CA ALA A 312 -1.56 -14.04 -1.57
C ALA A 312 -2.19 -12.82 -2.26
N PRO A 313 -2.33 -12.83 -3.61
CA PRO A 313 -3.14 -11.84 -4.30
C PRO A 313 -4.56 -11.78 -3.73
N TRP A 314 -5.14 -10.59 -3.75
CA TRP A 314 -6.51 -10.39 -3.26
C TRP A 314 -7.53 -11.36 -3.91
N PRO A 315 -8.49 -11.94 -3.17
CA PRO A 315 -8.85 -11.60 -1.78
C PRO A 315 -8.03 -12.32 -0.69
N GLY A 316 -6.85 -12.85 -1.02
CA GLY A 316 -5.91 -13.37 -0.05
C GLY A 316 -5.34 -12.27 0.86
N LEU A 317 -4.53 -12.67 1.83
CA LEU A 317 -3.91 -11.73 2.76
C LEU A 317 -2.86 -10.87 2.06
N THR A 318 -2.99 -9.55 2.20
CA THR A 318 -2.00 -8.62 1.65
C THR A 318 -0.60 -8.82 2.23
N PRO A 319 0.46 -8.85 1.40
CA PRO A 319 1.84 -8.99 1.87
C PRO A 319 2.30 -7.85 2.76
N ASP A 320 1.66 -6.69 2.69
CA ASP A 320 2.03 -5.50 3.45
C ASP A 320 1.74 -5.62 4.97
N LEU A 321 0.93 -6.59 5.39
CA LEU A 321 0.61 -6.85 6.80
C LEU A 321 1.37 -8.02 7.41
N LEU A 322 2.09 -8.84 6.63
CA LEU A 322 2.80 -10.00 7.18
C LEU A 322 3.79 -9.64 8.29
N SER A 323 4.48 -8.52 8.17
CA SER A 323 5.41 -8.05 9.19
C SER A 323 4.72 -7.67 10.49
N ILE A 324 3.53 -7.04 10.42
CA ILE A 324 2.70 -6.73 11.58
C ILE A 324 2.21 -8.03 12.25
N ILE A 325 1.68 -8.95 11.46
CA ILE A 325 1.19 -10.25 11.92
C ILE A 325 2.29 -11.05 12.61
N LEU A 326 3.51 -11.05 12.05
CA LEU A 326 4.67 -11.69 12.66
C LEU A 326 5.00 -11.09 14.03
N VAL A 327 5.02 -9.75 14.13
CA VAL A 327 5.26 -9.06 15.41
C VAL A 327 4.16 -9.41 16.42
N VAL A 328 2.88 -9.38 16.05
CA VAL A 328 1.76 -9.74 16.92
C VAL A 328 1.91 -11.18 17.44
N ALA A 329 2.29 -12.11 16.57
CA ALA A 329 2.50 -13.51 16.94
C ALA A 329 3.61 -13.70 18.00
N THR A 330 4.57 -12.79 18.12
CA THR A 330 5.65 -12.90 19.14
C THR A 330 5.13 -12.90 20.57
N GLN A 331 3.96 -12.34 20.84
CA GLN A 331 3.38 -12.24 22.19
C GLN A 331 2.23 -13.23 22.43
N SER A 332 1.74 -13.92 21.40
CA SER A 332 0.66 -14.90 21.51
C SER A 332 1.04 -16.11 22.36
N ARG A 333 0.04 -16.92 22.73
CA ARG A 333 0.22 -18.32 23.09
C ARG A 333 0.18 -19.17 21.83
N GLY A 334 1.13 -20.12 21.68
CA GLY A 334 1.20 -21.05 20.54
C GLY A 334 2.26 -20.65 19.51
N GLU A 335 2.22 -21.35 18.38
CA GLU A 335 3.18 -21.21 17.27
C GLU A 335 2.46 -20.94 15.96
N VAL A 336 3.13 -20.22 15.06
CA VAL A 336 2.64 -19.99 13.70
C VAL A 336 3.80 -19.96 12.70
N LEU A 337 3.57 -20.57 11.54
CA LEU A 337 4.45 -20.42 10.38
C LEU A 337 3.99 -19.21 9.56
N ILE A 338 4.82 -18.20 9.42
CA ILE A 338 4.65 -17.08 8.50
C ILE A 338 5.32 -17.43 7.18
N HIS A 339 4.56 -17.41 6.09
CA HIS A 339 5.05 -17.75 4.76
C HIS A 339 4.81 -16.60 3.79
N GLN A 340 5.88 -15.87 3.47
CA GLN A 340 5.90 -14.79 2.53
C GLN A 340 6.13 -15.32 1.12
N LYS A 341 5.12 -15.24 0.25
CA LYS A 341 5.12 -15.81 -1.11
C LYS A 341 5.39 -14.79 -2.20
N MET A 342 4.97 -13.53 -1.98
CA MET A 342 4.89 -12.55 -3.06
C MET A 342 6.17 -11.70 -3.22
N PHE A 343 7.06 -11.66 -2.21
CA PHE A 343 8.30 -10.89 -2.24
C PHE A 343 9.49 -11.68 -1.69
N GLU A 344 10.71 -11.30 -2.08
CA GLU A 344 11.92 -12.07 -1.78
C GLU A 344 12.60 -11.67 -0.46
N SER A 345 12.32 -10.47 0.08
CA SER A 345 13.18 -9.89 1.14
C SER A 345 12.42 -9.20 2.27
N ARG A 346 11.15 -9.57 2.50
CA ARG A 346 10.35 -8.90 3.54
C ARG A 346 10.61 -9.39 4.96
N LEU A 347 11.25 -10.54 5.15
CA LEU A 347 11.50 -11.12 6.47
C LEU A 347 12.84 -10.73 7.09
N PHE A 348 13.70 -9.99 6.41
CA PHE A 348 15.02 -9.61 6.93
C PHE A 348 14.98 -8.73 8.19
N PHE A 349 13.86 -8.04 8.47
CA PHE A 349 13.70 -7.28 9.70
C PHE A 349 13.63 -8.15 10.97
N VAL A 350 13.40 -9.45 10.82
CA VAL A 350 13.30 -10.43 11.92
C VAL A 350 14.53 -10.42 12.81
N ASP A 351 15.72 -10.14 12.25
CA ASP A 351 16.95 -10.00 13.05
C ASP A 351 16.79 -8.99 14.19
N LYS A 352 16.05 -7.89 13.95
CA LYS A 352 15.79 -6.88 14.96
C LYS A 352 14.84 -7.36 16.06
N LEU A 353 13.90 -8.21 15.71
CA LEU A 353 13.01 -8.86 16.69
C LEU A 353 13.78 -9.89 17.54
N LEU A 354 14.74 -10.61 16.96
CA LEU A 354 15.64 -11.50 17.71
C LEU A 354 16.49 -10.71 18.71
N ASP A 355 17.03 -9.55 18.31
CA ASP A 355 17.74 -8.63 19.21
C ASP A 355 16.84 -8.17 20.38
N MET A 356 15.54 -8.01 20.15
CA MET A 356 14.54 -7.68 21.17
C MET A 356 14.13 -8.89 22.03
N GLY A 357 14.60 -10.08 21.72
CA GLY A 357 14.33 -11.32 22.46
C GLY A 357 13.14 -12.12 21.96
N ALA A 358 12.61 -11.84 20.76
CA ALA A 358 11.57 -12.66 20.15
C ALA A 358 12.07 -14.08 19.85
N LYS A 359 11.20 -15.07 19.96
CA LYS A 359 11.49 -16.47 19.61
C LYS A 359 11.03 -16.73 18.18
N VAL A 360 11.90 -16.49 17.22
CA VAL A 360 11.64 -16.69 15.79
C VAL A 360 12.72 -17.58 15.19
N ILE A 361 12.30 -18.57 14.41
CA ILE A 361 13.19 -19.39 13.59
C ILE A 361 13.00 -18.95 12.14
N LEU A 362 14.00 -18.30 11.56
CA LEU A 362 14.02 -17.98 10.15
C LEU A 362 14.40 -19.24 9.37
N CYS A 363 13.42 -19.92 8.78
CA CYS A 363 13.63 -21.19 8.07
C CYS A 363 14.36 -20.97 6.75
N ASP A 364 13.99 -19.91 6.03
CA ASP A 364 14.59 -19.44 4.78
C ASP A 364 14.15 -17.98 4.53
N PRO A 365 14.53 -17.32 3.40
CA PRO A 365 14.14 -15.95 3.10
C PRO A 365 12.62 -15.68 3.07
N HIS A 366 11.82 -16.75 2.91
CA HIS A 366 10.37 -16.68 2.72
C HIS A 366 9.56 -17.20 3.90
N ARG A 367 10.16 -17.95 4.83
CA ARG A 367 9.44 -18.61 5.92
C ARG A 367 10.09 -18.36 7.28
N ALA A 368 9.25 -18.02 8.23
CA ALA A 368 9.65 -17.85 9.63
C ALA A 368 8.64 -18.54 10.55
N THR A 369 9.11 -19.36 11.47
CA THR A 369 8.28 -19.91 12.54
C THR A 369 8.41 -19.01 13.76
N VAL A 370 7.28 -18.49 14.24
CA VAL A 370 7.20 -17.67 15.45
C VAL A 370 6.66 -18.52 16.58
N ILE A 371 7.38 -18.52 17.71
CA ILE A 371 6.95 -19.12 18.97
C ILE A 371 6.58 -17.98 19.92
N GLY A 372 5.31 -17.86 20.25
CA GLY A 372 4.82 -16.75 21.07
C GLY A 372 5.31 -16.82 22.52
N HIS A 373 5.38 -15.67 23.17
CA HIS A 373 5.82 -15.55 24.56
C HIS A 373 4.70 -15.72 25.59
N ASP A 374 3.44 -15.86 25.16
CA ASP A 374 2.25 -15.93 26.03
C ASP A 374 2.19 -14.75 27.04
N PHE A 375 2.71 -13.60 26.67
CA PHE A 375 2.92 -12.44 27.53
C PHE A 375 3.69 -12.71 28.84
N GLN A 376 4.29 -13.88 29.00
CA GLN A 376 5.11 -14.23 30.19
C GLN A 376 6.46 -13.51 30.17
N SER A 377 6.95 -13.16 29.00
CA SER A 377 8.10 -12.27 28.81
C SER A 377 7.78 -11.21 27.79
N THR A 378 8.28 -10.00 28.00
CA THR A 378 8.11 -8.89 27.07
C THR A 378 9.36 -8.74 26.20
N LEU A 379 9.17 -8.18 24.99
CA LEU A 379 10.28 -7.71 24.17
C LEU A 379 11.10 -6.67 24.94
N LYS A 380 12.40 -6.61 24.66
CA LYS A 380 13.33 -5.65 25.26
C LYS A 380 13.57 -4.49 24.31
N ALA A 381 13.70 -3.30 24.88
CA ALA A 381 14.07 -2.12 24.11
C ALA A 381 15.46 -2.29 23.45
N THR A 382 15.59 -1.79 22.24
CA THR A 382 16.85 -1.81 21.48
C THR A 382 16.95 -0.62 20.51
N THR A 383 18.13 -0.44 19.94
CA THR A 383 18.36 0.52 18.87
C THR A 383 18.29 -0.19 17.53
N MET A 384 17.49 0.34 16.60
CA MET A 384 17.27 -0.26 15.29
C MET A 384 17.13 0.80 14.19
N THR A 385 17.17 0.35 12.94
CA THR A 385 17.01 1.22 11.77
C THR A 385 15.83 0.71 10.96
N SER A 386 14.91 1.61 10.57
CA SER A 386 13.80 1.27 9.69
C SER A 386 14.31 0.92 8.30
N PRO A 387 14.13 -0.33 7.81
CA PRO A 387 14.62 -0.72 6.50
C PRO A 387 13.71 -0.27 5.36
N ASP A 388 12.41 -0.25 5.59
CA ASP A 388 11.35 0.14 4.66
C ASP A 388 10.10 0.62 5.45
N ILE A 389 9.03 0.98 4.73
CA ILE A 389 7.78 1.49 5.31
C ILE A 389 7.15 0.48 6.27
N ARG A 390 6.98 -0.77 5.83
CA ARG A 390 6.16 -1.78 6.52
C ARG A 390 6.90 -2.43 7.68
N ALA A 391 8.14 -2.84 7.46
CA ALA A 391 9.01 -3.33 8.53
C ALA A 391 9.27 -2.23 9.57
N GLY A 392 9.43 -0.96 9.15
CA GLY A 392 9.60 0.17 10.06
C GLY A 392 8.44 0.32 11.04
N VAL A 393 7.19 0.25 10.57
CA VAL A 393 6.01 0.32 11.45
C VAL A 393 5.88 -0.94 12.31
N SER A 394 6.23 -2.12 11.80
CA SER A 394 6.24 -3.34 12.60
C SER A 394 7.23 -3.25 13.76
N LEU A 395 8.43 -2.70 13.51
CA LEU A 395 9.43 -2.44 14.56
C LEU A 395 8.98 -1.35 15.54
N LEU A 396 8.24 -0.33 15.07
CA LEU A 396 7.63 0.69 15.91
C LEU A 396 6.60 0.08 16.89
N ILE A 397 5.72 -0.81 16.39
CA ILE A 397 4.75 -1.53 17.22
C ILE A 397 5.47 -2.43 18.24
N ALA A 398 6.50 -3.14 17.82
CA ALA A 398 7.33 -3.95 18.74
C ALA A 398 7.97 -3.06 19.82
N ALA A 399 8.51 -1.89 19.45
CA ALA A 399 9.12 -0.95 20.39
C ALA A 399 8.10 -0.38 21.40
N LEU A 400 6.87 -0.07 20.96
CA LEU A 400 5.80 0.41 21.83
C LEU A 400 5.35 -0.63 22.86
N SER A 401 5.46 -1.92 22.54
CA SER A 401 5.16 -3.02 23.46
C SER A 401 6.36 -3.41 24.35
N ALA A 402 7.58 -3.05 23.97
CA ALA A 402 8.81 -3.48 24.63
C ALA A 402 9.01 -2.77 25.98
N LYS A 403 9.70 -3.45 26.90
CA LYS A 403 10.09 -2.83 28.16
C LYS A 403 11.36 -1.97 27.99
N GLY A 404 11.25 -0.68 28.30
CA GLY A 404 12.35 0.29 28.24
C GLY A 404 12.22 1.27 27.09
N THR A 405 13.30 1.97 26.75
CA THR A 405 13.33 2.99 25.69
C THR A 405 14.07 2.49 24.46
N SER A 406 13.33 2.34 23.35
CA SER A 406 13.89 1.98 22.06
C SER A 406 14.21 3.23 21.21
N THR A 407 15.17 3.08 20.31
CA THR A 407 15.54 4.11 19.33
C THR A 407 15.39 3.54 17.91
N ILE A 408 14.63 4.22 17.04
CA ILE A 408 14.47 3.84 15.64
C ILE A 408 15.02 4.95 14.75
N HIS A 409 16.06 4.63 13.99
CA HIS A 409 16.65 5.54 13.00
C HIS A 409 15.98 5.39 11.63
N ASN A 410 16.21 6.36 10.74
CA ASN A 410 15.72 6.35 9.35
C ASN A 410 14.18 6.32 9.26
N ILE A 411 13.53 7.11 10.12
CA ILE A 411 12.06 7.15 10.22
C ILE A 411 11.39 7.76 9.00
N GLU A 412 12.14 8.43 8.15
CA GLU A 412 11.68 8.93 6.86
C GLU A 412 11.09 7.80 5.99
N GLN A 413 11.52 6.55 6.19
CA GLN A 413 10.89 5.41 5.54
C GLN A 413 9.44 5.22 6.03
N ILE A 414 9.17 5.44 7.31
CA ILE A 414 7.82 5.36 7.88
C ILE A 414 6.95 6.50 7.35
N ASP A 415 7.47 7.72 7.29
CA ASP A 415 6.79 8.93 6.80
C ASP A 415 6.35 8.82 5.32
N ARG A 416 6.97 7.93 4.56
CA ARG A 416 6.55 7.64 3.19
C ARG A 416 5.18 6.98 3.09
N GLY A 417 4.70 6.36 4.17
CA GLY A 417 3.48 5.58 4.17
C GLY A 417 2.50 5.86 5.31
N TYR A 418 2.89 6.61 6.33
CA TYR A 418 2.07 6.90 7.50
C TYR A 418 2.09 8.39 7.83
N GLU A 419 0.92 9.01 7.82
CA GLU A 419 0.73 10.46 8.09
C GLU A 419 0.92 10.74 9.57
N ASN A 420 1.93 11.58 9.92
CA ASN A 420 2.18 12.09 11.28
C ASN A 420 2.00 11.02 12.37
N ILE A 421 2.58 9.83 12.14
CA ILE A 421 2.34 8.65 12.97
C ILE A 421 2.66 8.90 14.47
N ASP A 422 3.72 9.63 14.76
CA ASP A 422 4.13 9.95 16.12
C ASP A 422 3.12 10.88 16.85
N GLU A 423 2.54 11.86 16.16
CA GLU A 423 1.51 12.74 16.73
C GLU A 423 0.22 11.96 17.01
N ARG A 424 -0.19 11.11 16.08
CA ARG A 424 -1.39 10.27 16.21
C ARG A 424 -1.24 9.24 17.32
N LEU A 425 -0.04 8.64 17.46
CA LEU A 425 0.28 7.75 18.57
C LEU A 425 0.28 8.47 19.92
N ARG A 426 0.84 9.69 20.00
CA ARG A 426 0.77 10.50 21.23
C ARG A 426 -0.67 10.83 21.64
N ALA A 427 -1.54 11.08 20.66
CA ALA A 427 -2.95 11.38 20.91
C ALA A 427 -3.71 10.23 21.61
N ILE A 428 -3.27 8.98 21.43
CA ILE A 428 -3.83 7.80 22.11
C ILE A 428 -2.99 7.33 23.30
N GLY A 429 -1.98 8.12 23.72
CA GLY A 429 -1.24 7.91 24.97
C GLY A 429 0.16 7.30 24.81
N ALA A 430 0.68 7.13 23.58
CA ALA A 430 2.03 6.63 23.37
C ALA A 430 3.10 7.65 23.79
N LYS A 431 4.19 7.16 24.38
CA LYS A 431 5.35 7.98 24.70
C LYS A 431 6.41 7.86 23.60
N ILE A 432 6.27 8.70 22.59
CA ILE A 432 7.14 8.75 21.42
C ILE A 432 7.56 10.18 21.13
N THR A 433 8.86 10.36 20.84
CA THR A 433 9.45 11.66 20.50
C THR A 433 10.23 11.54 19.19
N ARG A 434 10.02 12.51 18.30
CA ARG A 434 10.81 12.67 17.08
C ARG A 434 12.02 13.56 17.39
N VAL A 435 13.25 13.11 17.04
CA VAL A 435 14.53 13.77 17.29
C VAL A 435 15.31 13.94 16.00
#